data_277ab29dca21f9bf07148ac55a7d4b77
#
_entry.id   277ab29dca21f9bf07148ac55a7d4b77
#
_cell.length_a   1.000
_cell.length_b   1.000
_cell.length_c   1.000
_cell.angle_alpha   90.00
_cell.angle_beta   90.00
_cell.angle_gamma   90.00
#
_symmetry.space_group_name_H-M   'P 1'
#
loop_
_entity.id
_entity.type
_entity.pdbx_description
1 polymer ?
#
loop_
_entity_poly.entity_id
_entity_poly.type
_entity_poly.pdbx_seq_one_letter_code
_entity_poly.pdbx_strand_id
1 'polypeptide(L)'
;RSRILNGQSLLYSWEGGLGKEFVTQMAYYTASPISFLILLFPQKLLPEALAFFILIKTCFSASFFSYYLKEHFKKNDLSVLIFGLLYAFTAFMTGYYWNVMWLDSVALFPIVALGVERLIHENKHVLYYIFLTLTMIVNFYMAVLVCIFTAAYFIVVLFANYEWKKNKKVMIARMIKFAIVSIISALTAMFILAPVAIALGQTATSDTNFPNFEIYENVYQLITNHFIGARPVVLARNEDLPNVYSGVITMMLIPLYFFNTK
;
A
#
# COMPACT_ATOMS: atom_id res chain seq x y z
N ARG A 1 0.04 -21.06 -10.99
CA ARG A 1 1.18 -21.83 -11.50
C ARG A 1 0.75 -22.83 -12.57
N SER A 2 -0.14 -23.79 -12.27
CA SER A 2 -0.58 -24.84 -13.23
C SER A 2 -1.11 -24.25 -14.53
N ARG A 3 -1.91 -23.19 -14.48
CA ARG A 3 -2.45 -22.51 -15.66
C ARG A 3 -1.37 -21.99 -16.61
N ILE A 4 -0.35 -21.32 -16.08
CA ILE A 4 0.75 -20.79 -16.88
C ILE A 4 1.56 -21.94 -17.49
N LEU A 5 1.87 -22.98 -16.70
CA LEU A 5 2.64 -24.12 -17.15
C LEU A 5 1.90 -24.96 -18.20
N ASN A 6 0.58 -25.02 -18.14
CA ASN A 6 -0.26 -25.81 -19.05
C ASN A 6 -0.83 -24.97 -20.19
N GLY A 7 -0.43 -23.70 -20.34
CA GLY A 7 -0.92 -22.81 -21.40
C GLY A 7 -2.42 -22.50 -21.34
N GLN A 8 -3.04 -22.59 -20.15
CA GLN A 8 -4.45 -22.32 -19.98
C GLN A 8 -4.73 -20.81 -19.97
N SER A 9 -5.95 -20.42 -20.34
CA SER A 9 -6.38 -19.01 -20.35
C SER A 9 -6.24 -18.36 -18.98
N LEU A 10 -5.65 -17.16 -18.95
CA LEU A 10 -5.61 -16.29 -17.77
C LEU A 10 -6.81 -15.34 -17.71
N LEU A 11 -7.69 -15.36 -18.72
CA LEU A 11 -8.87 -14.49 -18.78
C LEU A 11 -10.08 -15.15 -18.13
N TYR A 12 -10.26 -16.45 -18.34
CA TYR A 12 -11.44 -17.19 -17.89
C TYR A 12 -11.08 -18.56 -17.30
N SER A 13 -11.87 -19.03 -16.34
CA SER A 13 -11.70 -20.33 -15.70
C SER A 13 -13.02 -21.08 -15.58
N TRP A 14 -13.03 -22.30 -16.07
CA TRP A 14 -14.13 -23.27 -15.85
C TRP A 14 -14.04 -23.99 -14.50
N GLU A 15 -12.91 -23.89 -13.79
CA GLU A 15 -12.66 -24.59 -12.53
C GLU A 15 -13.31 -23.91 -11.32
N GLY A 16 -13.91 -22.74 -11.50
CA GLY A 16 -14.60 -21.98 -10.45
C GLY A 16 -16.11 -21.98 -10.64
N GLY A 17 -16.85 -22.84 -9.93
CA GLY A 17 -18.31 -22.94 -10.06
C GLY A 17 -18.75 -23.32 -11.47
N LEU A 18 -19.65 -22.54 -12.08
CA LEU A 18 -20.11 -22.71 -13.48
C LEU A 18 -19.23 -21.97 -14.50
N GLY A 19 -18.03 -21.57 -14.10
CA GLY A 19 -17.13 -20.73 -14.88
C GLY A 19 -17.13 -19.30 -14.37
N LYS A 20 -15.94 -18.68 -14.30
CA LYS A 20 -15.78 -17.29 -13.85
C LYS A 20 -14.61 -16.61 -14.54
N GLU A 21 -14.61 -15.30 -14.51
CA GLU A 21 -13.46 -14.51 -14.89
C GLU A 21 -12.27 -14.80 -13.99
N PHE A 22 -11.15 -15.12 -14.60
CA PHE A 22 -9.91 -15.37 -13.86
C PHE A 22 -9.08 -14.09 -13.70
N VAL A 23 -9.26 -13.10 -14.57
CA VAL A 23 -8.50 -11.84 -14.55
C VAL A 23 -8.68 -11.11 -13.23
N THR A 24 -9.91 -10.95 -12.75
CA THR A 24 -10.19 -10.27 -11.48
C THR A 24 -9.53 -10.97 -10.31
N GLN A 25 -9.63 -12.31 -10.28
CA GLN A 25 -8.98 -13.11 -9.25
C GLN A 25 -7.45 -13.01 -9.33
N MET A 26 -6.88 -13.02 -10.54
CA MET A 26 -5.46 -12.82 -10.76
C MET A 26 -5.03 -11.42 -10.32
N ALA A 27 -5.78 -10.39 -10.67
CA ALA A 27 -5.50 -9.00 -10.32
C ALA A 27 -5.51 -8.76 -8.80
N TYR A 28 -6.36 -9.50 -8.07
CA TYR A 28 -6.41 -9.37 -6.61
C TYR A 28 -5.31 -10.17 -5.91
N TYR A 29 -5.09 -11.43 -6.30
CA TYR A 29 -4.25 -12.36 -5.55
C TYR A 29 -2.83 -12.52 -6.06
N THR A 30 -2.59 -12.36 -7.37
CA THR A 30 -1.33 -12.81 -7.99
C THR A 30 -0.71 -11.84 -8.99
N ALA A 31 -1.19 -10.62 -9.10
CA ALA A 31 -0.66 -9.63 -10.04
C ALA A 31 0.74 -9.10 -9.65
N SER A 32 1.19 -9.36 -8.43
CA SER A 32 2.54 -8.99 -8.01
C SER A 32 3.62 -9.68 -8.85
N PRO A 33 4.63 -8.93 -9.36
CA PRO A 33 5.78 -9.53 -10.04
C PRO A 33 6.49 -10.61 -9.20
N ILE A 34 6.54 -10.45 -7.88
CA ILE A 34 7.14 -11.43 -6.95
C ILE A 34 6.36 -12.75 -6.99
N SER A 35 5.03 -12.68 -7.16
CA SER A 35 4.19 -13.88 -7.24
C SER A 35 4.53 -14.79 -8.42
N PHE A 36 5.10 -14.26 -9.51
CA PHE A 36 5.55 -15.08 -10.64
C PHE A 36 6.78 -15.94 -10.32
N LEU A 37 7.55 -15.61 -9.28
CA LEU A 37 8.65 -16.45 -8.81
C LEU A 37 8.16 -17.84 -8.33
N ILE A 38 6.85 -18.00 -8.08
CA ILE A 38 6.25 -19.31 -7.76
C ILE A 38 6.46 -20.37 -8.87
N LEU A 39 6.72 -19.92 -10.09
CA LEU A 39 7.02 -20.82 -11.20
C LEU A 39 8.33 -21.59 -11.01
N LEU A 40 9.28 -21.00 -10.27
CA LEU A 40 10.60 -21.62 -9.96
C LEU A 40 10.50 -22.72 -8.91
N PHE A 41 9.41 -22.77 -8.14
CA PHE A 41 9.25 -23.75 -7.06
C PHE A 41 8.50 -25.00 -7.55
N PRO A 42 8.95 -26.21 -7.18
CA PRO A 42 8.17 -27.41 -7.43
C PRO A 42 6.89 -27.43 -6.62
N GLN A 43 5.89 -28.20 -7.06
CA GLN A 43 4.57 -28.21 -6.44
C GLN A 43 4.57 -28.60 -4.96
N LYS A 44 5.52 -29.44 -4.56
CA LYS A 44 5.67 -29.91 -3.16
C LYS A 44 6.17 -28.82 -2.21
N LEU A 45 6.82 -27.78 -2.73
CA LEU A 45 7.39 -26.65 -1.96
C LEU A 45 6.57 -25.36 -2.07
N LEU A 46 5.30 -25.44 -2.40
CA LEU A 46 4.44 -24.25 -2.48
C LEU A 46 4.23 -23.55 -1.13
N PRO A 47 4.06 -24.25 0.01
CA PRO A 47 3.98 -23.59 1.32
C PRO A 47 5.26 -22.83 1.67
N GLU A 48 6.44 -23.42 1.39
CA GLU A 48 7.74 -22.79 1.60
C GLU A 48 7.92 -21.58 0.68
N ALA A 49 7.46 -21.66 -0.57
CA ALA A 49 7.47 -20.54 -1.49
C ALA A 49 6.63 -19.36 -0.96
N LEU A 50 5.46 -19.62 -0.37
CA LEU A 50 4.64 -18.57 0.24
C LEU A 50 5.35 -17.92 1.43
N ALA A 51 5.96 -18.72 2.32
CA ALA A 51 6.74 -18.20 3.44
C ALA A 51 7.93 -17.35 2.94
N PHE A 52 8.59 -17.76 1.88
CA PHE A 52 9.66 -17.01 1.24
C PHE A 52 9.18 -15.68 0.65
N PHE A 53 7.98 -15.65 0.04
CA PHE A 53 7.40 -14.40 -0.47
C PHE A 53 7.06 -13.42 0.65
N ILE A 54 6.51 -13.90 1.76
CA ILE A 54 6.25 -13.07 2.94
C ILE A 54 7.56 -12.45 3.44
N LEU A 55 8.62 -13.26 3.56
CA LEU A 55 9.94 -12.80 4.00
C LEU A 55 10.50 -11.72 3.05
N ILE A 56 10.50 -11.95 1.74
CA ILE A 56 10.99 -10.98 0.74
C ILE A 56 10.21 -9.67 0.84
N LYS A 57 8.88 -9.72 0.92
CA LYS A 57 8.04 -8.52 0.98
C LYS A 57 8.26 -7.75 2.29
N THR A 58 8.48 -8.45 3.40
CA THR A 58 8.87 -7.84 4.68
C THR A 58 10.23 -7.16 4.57
N CYS A 59 11.22 -7.80 3.93
CA CYS A 59 12.52 -7.20 3.67
C CYS A 59 12.43 -5.95 2.77
N PHE A 60 11.61 -5.99 1.71
CA PHE A 60 11.37 -4.80 0.88
C PHE A 60 10.69 -3.69 1.66
N SER A 61 9.73 -4.02 2.53
CA SER A 61 9.07 -3.05 3.39
C SER A 61 10.07 -2.31 4.28
N ALA A 62 10.95 -3.06 4.97
CA ALA A 62 12.04 -2.47 5.77
C ALA A 62 12.98 -1.60 4.94
N SER A 63 13.44 -2.13 3.80
CA SER A 63 14.44 -1.47 2.96
C SER A 63 13.89 -0.20 2.31
N PHE A 64 12.66 -0.24 1.80
CA PHE A 64 12.06 0.91 1.15
C PHE A 64 11.69 2.01 2.14
N PHE A 65 11.24 1.65 3.33
CA PHE A 65 11.02 2.65 4.38
C PHE A 65 12.33 3.25 4.89
N SER A 66 13.37 2.45 5.08
CA SER A 66 14.72 2.95 5.39
C SER A 66 15.23 3.90 4.31
N TYR A 67 15.04 3.56 3.03
CA TYR A 67 15.42 4.43 1.93
C TYR A 67 14.63 5.74 1.92
N TYR A 68 13.33 5.69 2.17
CA TYR A 68 12.50 6.87 2.36
C TYR A 68 13.03 7.77 3.47
N LEU A 69 13.30 7.23 4.65
CA LEU A 69 13.81 7.99 5.80
C LEU A 69 15.18 8.61 5.52
N LYS A 70 16.08 7.84 4.89
CA LYS A 70 17.39 8.34 4.48
C LYS A 70 17.28 9.56 3.55
N GLU A 71 16.41 9.49 2.56
CA GLU A 71 16.20 10.57 1.59
C GLU A 71 15.46 11.77 2.19
N HIS A 72 14.47 11.52 3.05
CA HIS A 72 13.69 12.55 3.70
C HIS A 72 14.52 13.36 4.71
N PHE A 73 15.19 12.67 5.63
CA PHE A 73 15.99 13.30 6.69
C PHE A 73 17.42 13.60 6.30
N LYS A 74 17.87 13.14 5.13
CA LYS A 74 19.28 13.23 4.68
C LYS A 74 20.27 12.64 5.69
N LYS A 75 19.85 11.58 6.41
CA LYS A 75 20.64 10.84 7.39
C LYS A 75 20.90 9.42 6.92
N ASN A 76 22.02 8.87 7.32
CA ASN A 76 22.41 7.49 6.99
C ASN A 76 23.08 6.86 8.23
N ASP A 77 22.32 6.74 9.29
CA ASP A 77 22.73 6.18 10.57
C ASP A 77 21.88 4.99 10.99
N LEU A 78 22.18 4.40 12.12
CA LEU A 78 21.50 3.22 12.65
C LEU A 78 19.99 3.47 12.89
N SER A 79 19.58 4.71 13.15
CA SER A 79 18.18 5.05 13.36
C SER A 79 17.33 4.74 12.13
N VAL A 80 17.84 5.00 10.93
CA VAL A 80 17.18 4.71 9.66
C VAL A 80 16.86 3.21 9.53
N LEU A 81 17.81 2.35 9.91
CA LEU A 81 17.63 0.90 9.89
C LEU A 81 16.61 0.45 10.95
N ILE A 82 16.71 0.97 12.17
CA ILE A 82 15.79 0.64 13.27
C ILE A 82 14.36 0.99 12.90
N PHE A 83 14.11 2.19 12.41
CA PHE A 83 12.75 2.58 11.99
C PHE A 83 12.27 1.83 10.77
N GLY A 84 13.15 1.44 9.85
CA GLY A 84 12.83 0.54 8.75
C GLY A 84 12.33 -0.82 9.24
N LEU A 85 12.99 -1.39 10.23
CA LEU A 85 12.55 -2.64 10.86
C LEU A 85 11.22 -2.47 11.63
N LEU A 86 11.06 -1.38 12.38
CA LEU A 86 9.80 -1.10 13.07
C LEU A 86 8.62 -0.99 12.10
N TYR A 87 8.82 -0.37 10.93
CA TYR A 87 7.80 -0.33 9.88
C TYR A 87 7.46 -1.71 9.34
N ALA A 88 8.46 -2.55 9.07
CA ALA A 88 8.28 -3.90 8.56
C ALA A 88 7.60 -4.85 9.56
N PHE A 89 7.69 -4.56 10.86
CA PHE A 89 7.08 -5.35 11.92
C PHE A 89 5.92 -4.63 12.63
N THR A 90 5.26 -3.69 11.95
CA THR A 90 4.00 -3.11 12.44
C THR A 90 2.92 -4.17 12.61
N ALA A 91 1.94 -3.91 13.46
CA ALA A 91 0.82 -4.82 13.68
C ALA A 91 0.03 -5.11 12.39
N PHE A 92 -0.01 -4.18 11.45
CA PHE A 92 -0.60 -4.45 10.14
C PHE A 92 0.16 -5.56 9.38
N MET A 93 1.49 -5.46 9.29
CA MET A 93 2.31 -6.46 8.61
C MET A 93 2.27 -7.82 9.32
N THR A 94 2.38 -7.82 10.65
CA THR A 94 2.40 -9.05 11.46
C THR A 94 1.02 -9.67 11.65
N GLY A 95 -0.04 -8.88 11.70
CA GLY A 95 -1.42 -9.36 11.82
C GLY A 95 -2.00 -9.86 10.50
N TYR A 96 -1.60 -9.25 9.37
CA TYR A 96 -2.12 -9.60 8.04
C TYR A 96 -1.09 -10.27 7.13
N TYR A 97 -0.02 -10.87 7.66
CA TYR A 97 1.03 -11.53 6.87
C TYR A 97 0.50 -12.61 5.92
N TRP A 98 -0.59 -13.26 6.29
CA TRP A 98 -1.25 -14.28 5.46
C TRP A 98 -1.97 -13.70 4.23
N ASN A 99 -2.30 -12.40 4.23
CA ASN A 99 -2.77 -11.66 3.06
C ASN A 99 -1.57 -11.22 2.20
N VAL A 100 -0.85 -12.20 1.67
CA VAL A 100 0.41 -12.00 0.93
C VAL A 100 0.27 -10.96 -0.18
N MET A 101 -0.93 -10.84 -0.79
CA MET A 101 -1.24 -9.90 -1.85
C MET A 101 -1.29 -8.42 -1.40
N TRP A 102 -1.46 -8.14 -0.11
CA TRP A 102 -1.48 -6.75 0.40
C TRP A 102 -0.09 -6.23 0.72
N LEU A 103 0.85 -7.13 1.06
CA LEU A 103 2.18 -6.78 1.54
C LEU A 103 3.01 -6.01 0.51
N ASP A 104 2.79 -6.23 -0.79
CA ASP A 104 3.45 -5.46 -1.84
C ASP A 104 3.12 -3.98 -1.75
N SER A 105 1.85 -3.64 -1.59
CA SER A 105 1.40 -2.25 -1.51
C SER A 105 1.98 -1.55 -0.29
N VAL A 106 2.06 -2.25 0.86
CA VAL A 106 2.71 -1.72 2.07
C VAL A 106 4.20 -1.48 1.83
N ALA A 107 4.89 -2.42 1.15
CA ALA A 107 6.30 -2.25 0.82
C ALA A 107 6.55 -1.08 -0.15
N LEU A 108 5.70 -0.91 -1.17
CA LEU A 108 5.85 0.14 -2.19
C LEU A 108 5.49 1.54 -1.68
N PHE A 109 4.60 1.63 -0.70
CA PHE A 109 4.04 2.88 -0.21
C PHE A 109 5.08 3.94 0.22
N PRO A 110 6.16 3.63 0.96
CA PRO A 110 7.17 4.61 1.32
C PRO A 110 7.85 5.25 0.10
N ILE A 111 8.03 4.49 -0.98
CA ILE A 111 8.63 5.02 -2.21
C ILE A 111 7.64 5.89 -2.99
N VAL A 112 6.35 5.57 -2.96
CA VAL A 112 5.30 6.45 -3.49
C VAL A 112 5.33 7.80 -2.75
N ALA A 113 5.41 7.79 -1.42
CA ALA A 113 5.50 9.00 -0.60
C ALA A 113 6.77 9.82 -0.95
N LEU A 114 7.92 9.18 -1.07
CA LEU A 114 9.16 9.83 -1.52
C LEU A 114 9.00 10.43 -2.93
N GLY A 115 8.29 9.73 -3.81
CA GLY A 115 7.97 10.22 -5.15
C GLY A 115 7.16 11.52 -5.13
N VAL A 116 6.20 11.62 -4.21
CA VAL A 116 5.41 12.85 -3.98
C VAL A 116 6.32 13.99 -3.50
N GLU A 117 7.19 13.75 -2.53
CA GLU A 117 8.13 14.76 -2.05
C GLU A 117 9.04 15.27 -3.17
N ARG A 118 9.63 14.36 -3.96
CA ARG A 118 10.48 14.74 -5.11
C ARG A 118 9.71 15.51 -6.18
N LEU A 119 8.42 15.18 -6.39
CA LEU A 119 7.57 15.95 -7.29
C LEU A 119 7.36 17.38 -6.78
N ILE A 120 7.14 17.56 -5.48
CA ILE A 120 6.91 18.87 -4.88
C ILE A 120 8.21 19.69 -4.83
N HIS A 121 9.30 19.14 -4.27
CA HIS A 121 10.53 19.85 -4.02
C HIS A 121 11.41 20.00 -5.27
N GLU A 122 11.60 18.92 -6.02
CA GLU A 122 12.55 18.83 -7.12
C GLU A 122 11.88 18.91 -8.51
N ASN A 123 10.55 18.93 -8.59
CA ASN A 123 9.81 18.81 -9.83
C ASN A 123 10.05 17.49 -10.60
N LYS A 124 10.52 16.44 -9.94
CA LYS A 124 10.77 15.11 -10.53
C LYS A 124 9.58 14.20 -10.25
N HIS A 125 9.02 13.60 -11.29
CA HIS A 125 7.78 12.82 -11.21
C HIS A 125 7.96 11.32 -11.50
N VAL A 126 9.12 10.91 -12.03
CA VAL A 126 9.35 9.54 -12.52
C VAL A 126 9.18 8.50 -11.39
N LEU A 127 9.74 8.79 -10.21
CA LEU A 127 9.63 7.88 -9.07
C LEU A 127 8.17 7.68 -8.65
N TYR A 128 7.42 8.78 -8.54
CA TYR A 128 6.00 8.75 -8.22
C TYR A 128 5.21 7.97 -9.26
N TYR A 129 5.42 8.24 -10.56
CA TYR A 129 4.77 7.54 -11.66
C TYR A 129 4.99 6.03 -11.60
N ILE A 130 6.24 5.59 -11.52
CA ILE A 130 6.59 4.16 -11.56
C ILE A 130 5.97 3.43 -10.36
N PHE A 131 6.17 3.94 -9.14
CA PHE A 131 5.76 3.23 -7.94
C PHE A 131 4.26 3.31 -7.69
N LEU A 132 3.57 4.38 -8.08
CA LEU A 132 2.12 4.44 -8.06
C LEU A 132 1.52 3.45 -9.07
N THR A 133 2.05 3.39 -10.30
CA THR A 133 1.62 2.42 -11.31
C THR A 133 1.81 0.99 -10.82
N LEU A 134 2.98 0.67 -10.26
CA LEU A 134 3.23 -0.65 -9.69
C LEU A 134 2.25 -0.98 -8.56
N THR A 135 1.95 -0.03 -7.67
CA THR A 135 0.98 -0.24 -6.60
C THR A 135 -0.42 -0.56 -7.16
N MET A 136 -0.84 0.12 -8.21
CA MET A 136 -2.12 -0.16 -8.89
C MET A 136 -2.15 -1.53 -9.56
N ILE A 137 -1.02 -1.98 -10.09
CA ILE A 137 -0.88 -3.29 -10.75
C ILE A 137 -0.88 -4.43 -9.74
N VAL A 138 -0.12 -4.31 -8.64
CA VAL A 138 0.08 -5.42 -7.70
C VAL A 138 -1.15 -5.75 -6.89
N ASN A 139 -1.97 -4.75 -6.55
CA ASN A 139 -3.25 -4.97 -5.87
C ASN A 139 -4.15 -3.73 -5.99
N PHE A 140 -5.21 -3.84 -6.77
CA PHE A 140 -6.13 -2.71 -7.03
C PHE A 140 -6.86 -2.23 -5.76
N TYR A 141 -7.19 -3.13 -4.83
CA TYR A 141 -7.89 -2.78 -3.59
C TYR A 141 -7.01 -1.91 -2.68
N MET A 142 -5.77 -2.35 -2.41
CA MET A 142 -4.82 -1.57 -1.63
C MET A 142 -4.41 -0.28 -2.33
N ALA A 143 -4.40 -0.27 -3.66
CA ALA A 143 -4.07 0.93 -4.44
C ALA A 143 -5.05 2.08 -4.18
N VAL A 144 -6.35 1.80 -3.98
CA VAL A 144 -7.33 2.84 -3.63
C VAL A 144 -6.94 3.53 -2.32
N LEU A 145 -6.59 2.75 -1.28
CA LEU A 145 -6.17 3.28 0.02
C LEU A 145 -4.88 4.11 -0.12
N VAL A 146 -3.90 3.60 -0.88
CA VAL A 146 -2.65 4.32 -1.16
C VAL A 146 -2.92 5.61 -1.91
N CYS A 147 -3.82 5.63 -2.90
CA CYS A 147 -4.18 6.84 -3.65
C CYS A 147 -4.82 7.90 -2.75
N ILE A 148 -5.77 7.51 -1.88
CA ILE A 148 -6.42 8.43 -0.92
C ILE A 148 -5.38 9.05 0.01
N PHE A 149 -4.54 8.21 0.63
CA PHE A 149 -3.48 8.68 1.51
C PHE A 149 -2.48 9.58 0.76
N THR A 150 -2.08 9.19 -0.43
CA THR A 150 -1.10 9.93 -1.24
C THR A 150 -1.63 11.31 -1.63
N ALA A 151 -2.93 11.41 -1.93
CA ALA A 151 -3.58 12.71 -2.19
C ALA A 151 -3.57 13.61 -0.95
N ALA A 152 -3.94 13.06 0.21
CA ALA A 152 -3.88 13.79 1.47
C ALA A 152 -2.45 14.20 1.83
N TYR A 153 -1.48 13.28 1.69
CA TYR A 153 -0.07 13.55 1.92
C TYR A 153 0.48 14.63 1.00
N PHE A 154 0.14 14.60 -0.30
CA PHE A 154 0.51 15.63 -1.25
C PHE A 154 0.05 17.01 -0.79
N ILE A 155 -1.21 17.13 -0.35
CA ILE A 155 -1.76 18.40 0.15
C ILE A 155 -0.97 18.89 1.36
N VAL A 156 -0.75 18.03 2.36
CA VAL A 156 0.00 18.38 3.58
C VAL A 156 1.42 18.85 3.23
N VAL A 157 2.17 18.08 2.45
CA VAL A 157 3.55 18.43 2.08
C VAL A 157 3.59 19.72 1.25
N LEU A 158 2.63 19.91 0.33
CA LEU A 158 2.58 21.11 -0.50
C LEU A 158 2.39 22.36 0.37
N PHE A 159 1.42 22.36 1.27
CA PHE A 159 1.14 23.52 2.13
C PHE A 159 2.15 23.70 3.26
N ALA A 160 2.85 22.67 3.70
CA ALA A 160 3.96 22.79 4.64
C ALA A 160 5.18 23.49 4.02
N ASN A 161 5.38 23.38 2.71
CA ASN A 161 6.57 23.91 2.05
C ASN A 161 6.35 25.21 1.29
N TYR A 162 5.10 25.56 0.98
CA TYR A 162 4.79 26.73 0.17
C TYR A 162 3.68 27.57 0.78
N GLU A 163 3.88 28.89 0.82
CA GLU A 163 2.83 29.84 1.17
C GLU A 163 1.96 30.17 -0.05
N TRP A 164 0.66 29.94 0.04
CA TRP A 164 -0.28 30.19 -1.06
C TRP A 164 -0.17 31.60 -1.64
N LYS A 165 -0.08 32.61 -0.78
CA LYS A 165 0.00 34.02 -1.22
C LYS A 165 1.25 34.33 -2.04
N LYS A 166 2.39 33.74 -1.68
CA LYS A 166 3.68 34.00 -2.33
C LYS A 166 3.97 33.08 -3.52
N ASN A 167 3.53 31.80 -3.42
CA ASN A 167 3.96 30.73 -4.34
C ASN A 167 2.83 30.15 -5.18
N LYS A 168 1.68 30.85 -5.32
CA LYS A 168 0.47 30.37 -5.98
C LYS A 168 0.73 29.67 -7.33
N LYS A 169 1.53 30.29 -8.21
CA LYS A 169 1.83 29.73 -9.54
C LYS A 169 2.54 28.39 -9.45
N VAL A 170 3.52 28.28 -8.54
CA VAL A 170 4.30 27.04 -8.32
C VAL A 170 3.39 25.95 -7.75
N MET A 171 2.58 26.28 -6.74
CA MET A 171 1.65 25.35 -6.13
C MET A 171 0.65 24.78 -7.15
N ILE A 172 0.03 25.65 -7.95
CA ILE A 172 -0.90 25.23 -9.02
C ILE A 172 -0.18 24.33 -10.03
N ALA A 173 1.03 24.67 -10.45
CA ALA A 173 1.79 23.84 -11.38
C ALA A 173 2.10 22.44 -10.77
N ARG A 174 2.43 22.35 -9.47
CA ARG A 174 2.62 21.06 -8.77
C ARG A 174 1.32 20.27 -8.67
N MET A 175 0.21 20.93 -8.36
CA MET A 175 -1.13 20.28 -8.30
C MET A 175 -1.52 19.69 -9.66
N ILE A 176 -1.39 20.46 -10.73
CA ILE A 176 -1.68 19.99 -12.09
C ILE A 176 -0.77 18.81 -12.45
N LYS A 177 0.53 18.93 -12.16
CA LYS A 177 1.50 17.87 -12.44
C LYS A 177 1.18 16.58 -11.65
N PHE A 178 0.84 16.70 -10.37
CA PHE A 178 0.43 15.57 -9.54
C PHE A 178 -0.81 14.89 -10.14
N ALA A 179 -1.85 15.64 -10.51
CA ALA A 179 -3.06 15.11 -11.13
C ALA A 179 -2.75 14.40 -12.46
N ILE A 180 -1.99 15.02 -13.35
CA ILE A 180 -1.61 14.44 -14.65
C ILE A 180 -0.84 13.14 -14.45
N VAL A 181 0.16 13.11 -13.58
CA VAL A 181 0.97 11.92 -13.33
C VAL A 181 0.13 10.80 -12.72
N SER A 182 -0.77 11.12 -11.79
CA SER A 182 -1.70 10.13 -11.20
C SER A 182 -2.62 9.53 -12.26
N ILE A 183 -3.17 10.36 -13.16
CA ILE A 183 -4.02 9.90 -14.28
C ILE A 183 -3.21 9.00 -15.22
N ILE A 184 -2.00 9.40 -15.62
CA ILE A 184 -1.14 8.60 -16.50
C ILE A 184 -0.78 7.27 -15.81
N SER A 185 -0.52 7.25 -14.51
CA SER A 185 -0.29 6.01 -13.75
C SER A 185 -1.50 5.07 -13.82
N ALA A 186 -2.71 5.60 -13.62
CA ALA A 186 -3.94 4.83 -13.72
C ALA A 186 -4.19 4.32 -15.15
N LEU A 187 -3.97 5.15 -16.16
CA LEU A 187 -4.08 4.75 -17.57
C LEU A 187 -3.07 3.66 -17.94
N THR A 188 -1.85 3.74 -17.43
CA THR A 188 -0.84 2.69 -17.62
C THR A 188 -1.25 1.36 -16.96
N ALA A 189 -1.90 1.41 -15.80
CA ALA A 189 -2.42 0.23 -15.11
C ALA A 189 -3.79 -0.26 -15.64
N MET A 190 -4.36 0.41 -16.65
CA MET A 190 -5.73 0.18 -17.12
C MET A 190 -5.95 -1.24 -17.64
N PHE A 191 -4.92 -1.91 -18.16
CA PHE A 191 -5.00 -3.30 -18.62
C PHE A 191 -5.40 -4.29 -17.49
N ILE A 192 -5.17 -3.93 -16.24
CA ILE A 192 -5.64 -4.67 -15.06
C ILE A 192 -6.89 -4.01 -14.48
N LEU A 193 -6.91 -2.67 -14.35
CA LEU A 193 -7.99 -1.96 -13.68
C LEU A 193 -9.32 -2.02 -14.45
N ALA A 194 -9.31 -1.96 -15.80
CA ALA A 194 -10.54 -1.97 -16.57
C ALA A 194 -11.30 -3.31 -16.47
N PRO A 195 -10.67 -4.48 -16.66
CA PRO A 195 -11.35 -5.77 -16.44
C PRO A 195 -11.91 -5.91 -15.02
N VAL A 196 -11.15 -5.44 -14.02
CA VAL A 196 -11.60 -5.47 -12.62
C VAL A 196 -12.81 -4.58 -12.40
N ALA A 197 -12.82 -3.36 -12.95
CA ALA A 197 -13.95 -2.43 -12.83
C ALA A 197 -15.23 -3.00 -13.47
N ILE A 198 -15.10 -3.62 -14.65
CA ILE A 198 -16.22 -4.28 -15.34
C ILE A 198 -16.76 -5.43 -14.48
N ALA A 199 -15.87 -6.29 -13.97
CA ALA A 199 -16.26 -7.44 -13.16
C ALA A 199 -16.92 -7.04 -11.84
N LEU A 200 -16.40 -6.03 -11.15
CA LEU A 200 -16.99 -5.50 -9.92
C LEU A 200 -18.40 -4.93 -10.16
N GLY A 201 -18.63 -4.28 -11.31
CA GLY A 201 -19.96 -3.79 -11.69
C GLY A 201 -21.01 -4.89 -11.91
N GLN A 202 -20.58 -6.14 -12.08
CA GLN A 202 -21.44 -7.30 -12.28
C GLN A 202 -21.64 -8.13 -10.99
N THR A 203 -21.03 -7.74 -9.88
CA THR A 203 -21.17 -8.44 -8.60
C THR A 203 -22.40 -7.97 -7.81
N ALA A 204 -22.93 -8.80 -6.92
CA ALA A 204 -24.04 -8.47 -6.02
C ALA A 204 -23.73 -7.27 -5.08
N THR A 205 -22.46 -6.90 -4.93
CA THR A 205 -22.01 -5.73 -4.18
C THR A 205 -22.07 -4.42 -4.99
N SER A 206 -22.52 -4.45 -6.25
CA SER A 206 -22.67 -3.26 -7.09
C SER A 206 -23.87 -2.37 -6.70
N ASP A 207 -24.79 -2.83 -5.85
CA ASP A 207 -25.85 -2.01 -5.24
C ASP A 207 -25.21 -1.07 -4.20
N THR A 208 -24.45 -0.12 -4.70
CA THR A 208 -23.70 0.82 -3.88
C THR A 208 -24.56 2.03 -3.52
N ASN A 209 -25.23 1.93 -2.41
CA ASN A 209 -25.42 3.12 -1.59
C ASN A 209 -24.08 3.45 -0.96
N PHE A 210 -23.63 4.69 -1.09
CA PHE A 210 -22.42 5.16 -0.41
C PHE A 210 -22.55 4.80 1.07
N PRO A 211 -21.54 4.20 1.73
CA PRO A 211 -21.64 3.80 3.12
C PRO A 211 -22.09 4.98 3.98
N ASN A 212 -23.06 4.75 4.85
CA ASN A 212 -23.45 5.74 5.84
C ASN A 212 -22.21 6.11 6.66
N PHE A 213 -22.11 7.41 7.01
CA PHE A 213 -21.04 7.87 7.90
C PHE A 213 -21.38 7.39 9.32
N GLU A 214 -20.84 6.25 9.69
CA GLU A 214 -20.97 5.67 11.03
C GLU A 214 -19.61 5.70 11.72
N ILE A 215 -19.61 6.18 12.98
CA ILE A 215 -18.41 6.12 13.82
C ILE A 215 -18.47 4.77 14.55
N TYR A 216 -17.75 3.80 14.04
CA TYR A 216 -17.72 2.46 14.62
C TYR A 216 -16.93 2.40 15.93
N GLU A 217 -16.15 3.44 16.27
CA GLU A 217 -15.12 3.32 17.28
C GLU A 217 -14.96 4.56 18.15
N ASN A 218 -14.68 4.30 19.44
CA ASN A 218 -14.37 5.35 20.39
C ASN A 218 -12.87 5.73 20.27
N VAL A 219 -12.57 7.03 20.33
CA VAL A 219 -11.19 7.57 20.32
C VAL A 219 -10.30 6.90 21.37
N TYR A 220 -10.84 6.56 22.54
CA TYR A 220 -10.10 5.84 23.59
C TYR A 220 -9.66 4.44 23.16
N GLN A 221 -10.52 3.72 22.45
CA GLN A 221 -10.19 2.40 21.92
C GLN A 221 -9.11 2.52 20.83
N LEU A 222 -9.20 3.50 19.96
CA LEU A 222 -8.17 3.77 18.96
C LEU A 222 -6.80 4.02 19.62
N ILE A 223 -6.76 4.81 20.69
CA ILE A 223 -5.53 5.06 21.46
C ILE A 223 -5.04 3.77 22.11
N THR A 224 -5.92 2.97 22.73
CA THR A 224 -5.52 1.73 23.43
C THR A 224 -4.95 0.69 22.48
N ASN A 225 -5.38 0.65 21.21
CA ASN A 225 -4.83 -0.27 20.22
C ASN A 225 -3.40 0.06 19.77
N HIS A 226 -2.86 1.20 20.17
CA HIS A 226 -1.44 1.51 19.98
C HIS A 226 -0.56 0.96 21.10
N PHE A 227 -1.12 0.40 22.18
CA PHE A 227 -0.35 -0.12 23.30
C PHE A 227 -0.07 -1.62 23.17
N ILE A 228 0.97 -2.06 23.86
CA ILE A 228 1.34 -3.48 23.95
C ILE A 228 0.21 -4.28 24.60
N GLY A 229 -0.10 -5.44 24.04
CA GLY A 229 -1.18 -6.31 24.52
C GLY A 229 -2.53 -6.08 23.86
N ALA A 230 -2.67 -5.11 22.95
CA ALA A 230 -3.83 -5.03 22.07
C ALA A 230 -3.96 -6.32 21.26
N ARG A 231 -5.17 -6.89 21.24
CA ARG A 231 -5.41 -8.13 20.49
C ARG A 231 -5.37 -7.84 18.99
N PRO A 232 -4.60 -8.60 18.19
CA PRO A 232 -4.58 -8.42 16.75
C PRO A 232 -5.91 -8.87 16.16
N VAL A 233 -6.47 -8.07 15.27
CA VAL A 233 -7.64 -8.43 14.47
C VAL A 233 -7.17 -9.29 13.30
N VAL A 234 -7.55 -10.55 13.30
CA VAL A 234 -7.14 -11.54 12.27
C VAL A 234 -8.31 -11.91 11.37
N LEU A 235 -9.55 -11.78 11.84
CA LEU A 235 -10.76 -12.16 11.13
C LEU A 235 -11.67 -10.97 10.88
N ALA A 236 -12.27 -10.90 9.69
CA ALA A 236 -13.12 -9.80 9.24
C ALA A 236 -14.47 -9.66 9.97
N ARG A 237 -14.74 -10.44 11.01
CA ARG A 237 -15.99 -10.44 11.76
C ARG A 237 -15.86 -9.94 13.20
N ASN A 238 -14.70 -9.52 13.61
CA ASN A 238 -14.53 -8.99 14.95
C ASN A 238 -14.84 -7.49 14.92
N GLU A 239 -15.62 -7.05 15.88
CA GLU A 239 -15.90 -5.64 16.18
C GLU A 239 -14.65 -4.92 16.72
N ASP A 240 -13.49 -5.55 16.61
CA ASP A 240 -12.21 -5.07 17.12
C ASP A 240 -11.55 -4.13 16.11
N LEU A 241 -10.86 -3.16 16.65
CA LEU A 241 -10.14 -2.07 15.97
C LEU A 241 -9.06 -2.53 14.99
N PRO A 242 -8.70 -1.69 14.00
CA PRO A 242 -7.63 -1.99 13.07
C PRO A 242 -6.28 -2.17 13.78
N ASN A 243 -5.41 -2.99 13.19
CA ASN A 243 -4.07 -3.26 13.67
C ASN A 243 -3.15 -2.04 13.46
N VAL A 244 -3.15 -1.10 14.40
CA VAL A 244 -2.42 0.18 14.30
C VAL A 244 -1.13 0.22 15.13
N TYR A 245 -0.86 -0.79 15.97
CA TYR A 245 0.33 -0.83 16.81
C TYR A 245 1.62 -0.82 15.96
N SER A 246 2.52 0.10 16.25
CA SER A 246 3.78 0.31 15.55
C SER A 246 5.04 0.15 16.41
N GLY A 247 4.89 -0.42 17.59
CA GLY A 247 5.97 -0.66 18.55
C GLY A 247 5.99 0.33 19.70
N VAL A 248 6.40 -0.14 20.89
CA VAL A 248 6.48 0.67 22.11
C VAL A 248 7.40 1.87 21.93
N ILE A 249 8.56 1.66 21.30
CA ILE A 249 9.55 2.74 21.06
C ILE A 249 8.93 3.86 20.24
N THR A 250 8.20 3.53 19.18
CA THR A 250 7.52 4.54 18.32
C THR A 250 6.54 5.36 19.18
N MET A 251 5.72 4.69 19.99
CA MET A 251 4.75 5.35 20.86
C MET A 251 5.39 6.26 21.91
N MET A 252 6.53 5.84 22.48
CA MET A 252 7.27 6.65 23.44
C MET A 252 7.93 7.89 22.81
N LEU A 253 8.30 7.83 21.53
CA LEU A 253 8.93 8.93 20.82
C LEU A 253 7.94 10.00 20.35
N ILE A 254 6.66 9.67 20.17
CA ILE A 254 5.63 10.65 19.74
C ILE A 254 5.54 11.85 20.68
N PRO A 255 5.38 11.68 22.02
CA PRO A 255 5.37 12.82 22.95
C PRO A 255 6.69 13.61 22.91
N LEU A 256 7.84 12.95 22.82
CA LEU A 256 9.14 13.60 22.74
C LEU A 256 9.29 14.50 21.52
N TYR A 257 8.68 14.13 20.38
CA TYR A 257 8.64 14.99 19.21
C TYR A 257 7.97 16.34 19.51
N PHE A 258 6.81 16.33 20.16
CA PHE A 258 6.08 17.56 20.50
C PHE A 258 6.77 18.41 21.58
N PHE A 259 7.55 17.80 22.46
CA PHE A 259 8.33 18.53 23.48
C PHE A 259 9.64 19.12 22.94
N ASN A 260 10.16 18.62 21.84
CA ASN A 260 11.45 19.02 21.26
C ASN A 260 11.33 19.95 20.02
N THR A 261 10.13 20.34 19.63
CA THR A 261 9.92 21.34 18.59
C THR A 261 10.26 22.72 19.13
N LYS A 262 11.47 23.19 18.81
CA LYS A 262 11.85 24.61 18.85
C LYS A 262 11.68 25.23 17.48
#